data_ac9a3594a983e5e5a0d0e3425d1c039c
#
_entry.id   ac9a3594a983e5e5a0d0e3425d1c039c
#
_cell.length_a   1.000
_cell.length_b   1.000
_cell.length_c   1.000
_cell.angle_alpha   90.00
_cell.angle_beta   90.00
_cell.angle_gamma   90.00
#
_symmetry.space_group_name_H-M   'P 1'
#
loop_
_entity.id
_entity.type
_entity.pdbx_description
1 polymer ?
#
loop_
_entity_poly.entity_id
_entity_poly.type
_entity_poly.pdbx_seq_one_letter_code
_entity_poly.pdbx_strand_id
1 'polypeptide(L)'
;MPSSREYLTFVLDQLSGLKDVSHRAMMGEYLLYVRGRVVGGIYDDRLLVKPTPAALSLMPDAPRELPYPGAKEMLLVEDVDNGEFLRELFLAMGNEPETKNRRKVNTNEHD
;
A
#
# COMPACT_ATOMS: atom_id res chain seq x y z
N MET A 1 18.98 -0.29 2.11
CA MET A 1 19.22 0.75 1.10
C MET A 1 17.98 1.61 0.94
N PRO A 2 18.12 2.91 0.80
CA PRO A 2 16.93 3.72 0.52
C PRO A 2 16.38 3.44 -0.86
N SER A 3 15.09 3.71 -1.02
CA SER A 3 14.43 3.52 -2.31
C SER A 3 14.84 4.63 -3.27
N SER A 4 14.95 4.29 -4.55
CA SER A 4 15.33 5.27 -5.55
C SER A 4 14.13 6.09 -6.00
N ARG A 5 14.41 7.33 -6.39
CA ARG A 5 13.39 8.20 -6.92
C ARG A 5 12.86 7.69 -8.25
N GLU A 6 13.71 7.04 -9.02
CA GLU A 6 13.30 6.45 -10.29
C GLU A 6 12.25 5.37 -10.09
N TYR A 7 12.42 4.56 -9.05
CA TYR A 7 11.45 3.51 -8.77
C TYR A 7 10.09 4.12 -8.37
N LEU A 8 10.13 5.16 -7.54
CA LEU A 8 8.91 5.88 -7.18
C LEU A 8 8.22 6.41 -8.43
N THR A 9 8.98 7.07 -9.32
CA THR A 9 8.41 7.62 -10.55
C THR A 9 7.79 6.52 -11.41
N PHE A 10 8.46 5.39 -11.51
CA PHE A 10 7.95 4.26 -12.27
C PHE A 10 6.60 3.79 -11.71
N VAL A 11 6.52 3.62 -10.40
CA VAL A 11 5.26 3.17 -9.76
C VAL A 11 4.16 4.20 -9.96
N LEU A 12 4.47 5.49 -9.76
CA LEU A 12 3.47 6.53 -9.95
C LEU A 12 2.97 6.59 -11.39
N ASP A 13 3.86 6.33 -12.37
CA ASP A 13 3.44 6.26 -13.76
C ASP A 13 2.44 5.13 -13.99
N GLN A 14 2.66 3.98 -13.35
CA GLN A 14 1.72 2.87 -13.48
C GLN A 14 0.35 3.23 -12.90
N LEU A 15 0.33 4.12 -11.93
CA LEU A 15 -0.90 4.53 -11.26
C LEU A 15 -1.55 5.75 -11.91
N SER A 16 -0.96 6.27 -12.98
CA SER A 16 -1.50 7.47 -13.66
C SER A 16 -2.91 7.16 -14.16
N GLY A 17 -3.80 8.13 -14.01
CA GLY A 17 -5.20 7.95 -14.34
C GLY A 17 -6.05 7.58 -13.14
N LEU A 18 -5.45 7.10 -12.05
CA LEU A 18 -6.17 6.85 -10.83
C LEU A 18 -6.18 8.12 -10.00
N LYS A 19 -7.36 8.52 -9.54
CA LYS A 19 -7.49 9.77 -8.78
C LYS A 19 -7.08 9.59 -7.34
N ASP A 20 -6.65 10.68 -6.73
CA ASP A 20 -6.42 10.78 -5.29
C ASP A 20 -5.26 9.91 -4.80
N VAL A 21 -4.31 9.61 -5.68
CA VAL A 21 -3.07 8.96 -5.29
C VAL A 21 -2.06 10.03 -4.89
N SER A 22 -1.44 9.85 -3.74
CA SER A 22 -0.40 10.75 -3.28
C SER A 22 0.70 9.96 -2.60
N HIS A 23 1.79 10.63 -2.32
CA HIS A 23 2.91 9.97 -1.66
C HIS A 23 3.59 10.93 -0.71
N ARG A 24 4.39 10.38 0.20
CA ARG A 24 5.17 11.17 1.14
C ARG A 24 6.51 10.49 1.34
N ALA A 25 7.59 11.26 1.21
CA ALA A 25 8.92 10.74 1.52
C ALA A 25 9.09 10.65 3.03
N MET A 26 9.73 9.57 3.49
CA MET A 26 9.94 9.37 4.91
C MET A 26 11.18 8.51 5.11
N MET A 27 12.25 9.13 5.58
CA MET A 27 13.49 8.44 5.98
C MET A 27 14.06 7.54 4.87
N GLY A 28 14.05 8.05 3.63
CA GLY A 28 14.59 7.32 2.49
C GLY A 28 13.61 6.39 1.83
N GLU A 29 12.40 6.27 2.36
CA GLU A 29 11.35 5.44 1.80
C GLU A 29 10.18 6.31 1.40
N TYR A 30 9.15 5.73 0.80
CA TYR A 30 7.98 6.50 0.35
C TYR A 30 6.72 5.80 0.80
N LEU A 31 5.82 6.56 1.44
CA LEU A 31 4.49 6.07 1.75
C LEU A 31 3.56 6.41 0.59
N LEU A 32 2.65 5.51 0.27
CA LEU A 32 1.69 5.71 -0.80
C LEU A 32 0.29 5.76 -0.23
N TYR A 33 -0.49 6.72 -0.71
CA TYR A 33 -1.83 7.00 -0.19
C TYR A 33 -2.84 6.96 -1.32
N VAL A 34 -4.05 6.51 -1.00
CA VAL A 34 -5.22 6.71 -1.86
C VAL A 34 -6.29 7.36 -1.00
N ARG A 35 -6.76 8.53 -1.42
CA ARG A 35 -7.77 9.30 -0.69
C ARG A 35 -7.32 9.60 0.73
N GLY A 36 -6.04 9.90 0.91
CA GLY A 36 -5.49 10.22 2.22
C GLY A 36 -5.24 9.02 3.12
N ARG A 37 -5.53 7.82 2.66
CA ARG A 37 -5.33 6.59 3.43
C ARG A 37 -4.05 5.90 2.97
N VAL A 38 -3.20 5.51 3.91
CA VAL A 38 -1.98 4.78 3.59
C VAL A 38 -2.38 3.38 3.11
N VAL A 39 -1.98 3.02 1.90
CA VAL A 39 -2.23 1.68 1.38
C VAL A 39 -0.97 0.84 1.31
N GLY A 40 0.19 1.48 1.30
CA GLY A 40 1.45 0.76 1.25
C GLY A 40 2.60 1.73 1.12
N GLY A 41 3.68 1.27 0.54
CA GLY A 41 4.84 2.12 0.35
C GLY A 41 5.92 1.45 -0.48
N ILE A 42 6.96 2.19 -0.74
CA ILE A 42 8.12 1.71 -1.45
C ILE A 42 9.27 1.64 -0.46
N TYR A 43 9.77 0.43 -0.23
CA TYR A 43 10.79 0.15 0.77
C TYR A 43 11.91 -0.63 0.11
N ASP A 44 13.09 -0.03 0.02
CA ASP A 44 14.26 -0.68 -0.57
C ASP A 44 13.94 -1.17 -1.98
N ASP A 45 13.33 -0.30 -2.77
CA ASP A 45 12.90 -0.57 -4.16
C ASP A 45 11.98 -1.79 -4.28
N ARG A 46 11.11 -1.97 -3.26
CA ARG A 46 10.05 -2.97 -3.28
C ARG A 46 8.72 -2.26 -3.04
N LEU A 47 7.72 -2.60 -3.83
CA LEU A 47 6.37 -2.08 -3.59
C LEU A 47 5.66 -3.06 -2.65
N LEU A 48 5.36 -2.59 -1.46
CA LEU A 48 4.67 -3.39 -0.46
C LEU A 48 3.34 -2.72 -0.13
N VAL A 49 2.29 -3.53 0.02
CA VAL A 49 0.97 -3.01 0.39
C VAL A 49 0.50 -3.71 1.65
N LYS A 50 -0.39 -3.04 2.37
CA LYS A 50 -0.96 -3.60 3.58
C LYS A 50 -1.79 -4.84 3.25
N PRO A 51 -1.78 -5.87 4.13
CA PRO A 51 -2.54 -7.09 3.87
C PRO A 51 -4.03 -6.92 4.22
N THR A 52 -4.68 -6.00 3.52
CA THR A 52 -6.11 -5.77 3.71
C THR A 52 -6.92 -6.83 2.97
N PRO A 53 -8.22 -6.97 3.27
CA PRO A 53 -9.03 -7.93 2.53
C PRO A 53 -8.99 -7.77 1.02
N ALA A 54 -9.00 -6.52 0.53
CA ALA A 54 -8.92 -6.31 -0.92
C ALA A 54 -7.59 -6.78 -1.49
N ALA A 55 -6.48 -6.45 -0.82
CA ALA A 55 -5.17 -6.86 -1.29
C ALA A 55 -5.01 -8.38 -1.25
N LEU A 56 -5.49 -9.01 -0.18
CA LEU A 56 -5.42 -10.47 -0.07
C LEU A 56 -6.26 -11.16 -1.14
N SER A 57 -7.41 -10.56 -1.47
CA SER A 57 -8.29 -11.12 -2.49
C SER A 57 -7.66 -11.05 -3.87
N LEU A 58 -6.99 -9.94 -4.18
CA LEU A 58 -6.38 -9.76 -5.49
C LEU A 58 -5.03 -10.44 -5.62
N MET A 59 -4.36 -10.67 -4.49
CA MET A 59 -3.03 -11.29 -4.48
C MET A 59 -2.96 -12.39 -3.43
N PRO A 60 -3.72 -13.48 -3.61
CA PRO A 60 -3.79 -14.50 -2.55
C PRO A 60 -2.45 -15.21 -2.30
N ASP A 61 -1.57 -15.21 -3.29
CA ASP A 61 -0.28 -15.89 -3.17
C ASP A 61 0.89 -14.95 -3.04
N ALA A 62 0.64 -13.67 -2.76
CA ALA A 62 1.72 -12.68 -2.67
C ALA A 62 2.67 -13.04 -1.53
N PRO A 63 3.98 -12.94 -1.77
CA PRO A 63 4.93 -13.13 -0.67
C PRO A 63 4.74 -12.06 0.40
N ARG A 64 5.01 -12.44 1.64
CA ARG A 64 4.95 -11.51 2.76
C ARG A 64 6.37 -11.09 3.10
N GLU A 65 6.57 -9.80 3.25
CA GLU A 65 7.89 -9.26 3.54
C GLU A 65 7.77 -8.15 4.55
N LEU A 66 8.85 -7.93 5.28
CA LEU A 66 8.91 -6.82 6.22
C LEU A 66 9.42 -5.58 5.48
N PRO A 67 8.73 -4.44 5.62
CA PRO A 67 9.25 -3.21 5.04
C PRO A 67 10.56 -2.78 5.69
N TYR A 68 10.74 -3.09 6.97
CA TYR A 68 11.97 -2.85 7.71
C TYR A 68 11.94 -3.73 8.95
N PRO A 69 13.09 -3.95 9.60
CA PRO A 69 13.11 -4.81 10.78
C PRO A 69 12.20 -4.30 11.88
N GLY A 70 11.44 -5.18 12.47
CA GLY A 70 10.52 -4.86 13.55
C GLY A 70 9.14 -4.41 13.11
N ALA A 71 8.92 -4.23 11.81
CA ALA A 71 7.62 -3.82 11.30
C ALA A 71 6.70 -5.03 11.13
N LYS A 72 5.42 -4.75 10.88
CA LYS A 72 4.48 -5.80 10.52
C LYS A 72 4.68 -6.22 9.07
N GLU A 73 4.37 -7.46 8.78
CA GLU A 73 4.48 -7.98 7.42
C GLU A 73 3.52 -7.27 6.48
N MET A 74 3.97 -7.09 5.25
CA MET A 74 3.17 -6.53 4.18
C MET A 74 3.25 -7.48 2.99
N LEU A 75 2.45 -7.23 1.95
CA LEU A 75 2.43 -8.06 0.76
C LEU A 75 3.31 -7.45 -0.31
N LEU A 76 4.16 -8.26 -0.91
CA LEU A 76 5.02 -7.81 -2.00
C LEU A 76 4.22 -7.83 -3.30
N VAL A 77 4.19 -6.69 -3.98
CA VAL A 77 3.57 -6.61 -5.31
C VAL A 77 4.65 -6.91 -6.34
N GLU A 78 4.53 -8.04 -7.00
CA GLU A 78 5.54 -8.46 -7.96
C GLU A 78 5.29 -7.91 -9.36
N ASP A 79 4.02 -7.68 -9.72
CA ASP A 79 3.65 -7.22 -11.06
C ASP A 79 3.62 -5.70 -11.15
N VAL A 80 4.71 -5.05 -10.73
CA VAL A 80 4.74 -3.60 -10.68
C VAL A 80 4.70 -2.96 -12.07
N ASP A 81 5.01 -3.71 -13.11
CA ASP A 81 4.95 -3.22 -14.49
C ASP A 81 3.58 -3.44 -15.13
N ASN A 82 2.64 -4.01 -14.41
CA ASN A 82 1.27 -4.20 -14.90
C ASN A 82 0.41 -3.07 -14.37
N GLY A 83 0.35 -1.96 -15.15
CA GLY A 83 -0.36 -0.77 -14.69
C GLY A 83 -1.85 -1.02 -14.45
N GLU A 84 -2.47 -1.84 -15.30
CA GLU A 84 -3.89 -2.14 -15.12
C GLU A 84 -4.14 -2.82 -13.78
N PHE A 85 -3.31 -3.80 -13.44
CA PHE A 85 -3.44 -4.49 -12.16
C PHE A 85 -3.17 -3.55 -10.99
N LEU A 86 -2.15 -2.71 -11.10
CA LEU A 86 -1.83 -1.78 -10.03
C LEU A 86 -2.96 -0.80 -9.77
N ARG A 87 -3.56 -0.28 -10.83
CA ARG A 87 -4.69 0.64 -10.66
C ARG A 87 -5.88 -0.07 -10.01
N GLU A 88 -6.14 -1.32 -10.42
CA GLU A 88 -7.21 -2.10 -9.82
C GLU A 88 -6.96 -2.33 -8.34
N LEU A 89 -5.74 -2.72 -7.98
CA LEU A 89 -5.37 -2.99 -6.60
C LEU A 89 -5.51 -1.74 -5.72
N PHE A 90 -4.95 -0.63 -6.19
CA PHE A 90 -4.99 0.60 -5.40
C PHE A 90 -6.41 1.14 -5.30
N LEU A 91 -7.19 1.05 -6.37
CA LEU A 91 -8.58 1.48 -6.32
C LEU A 91 -9.37 0.64 -5.33
N ALA A 92 -9.21 -0.67 -5.37
CA ALA A 92 -9.92 -1.55 -4.45
C ALA A 92 -9.56 -1.26 -3.00
N MET A 93 -8.27 -1.07 -2.72
CA MET A 93 -7.83 -0.75 -1.37
C MET A 93 -8.33 0.61 -0.92
N GLY A 94 -8.36 1.58 -1.83
CA GLY A 94 -8.85 2.90 -1.50
C GLY A 94 -10.35 2.95 -1.23
N ASN A 95 -11.09 1.97 -1.76
CA ASN A 95 -12.54 1.90 -1.57
C ASN A 95 -12.95 1.05 -0.37
N GLU A 96 -11.99 0.47 0.34
CA GLU A 96 -12.33 -0.34 1.51
C GLU A 96 -12.87 0.53 2.62
N PRO A 97 -13.81 0.00 3.44
CA PRO A 97 -14.28 0.78 4.57
C PRO A 97 -13.16 0.99 5.59
N GLU A 98 -13.24 2.08 6.34
CA GLU A 98 -12.29 2.31 7.43
C GLU A 98 -12.65 1.41 8.58
N THR A 99 -11.71 0.83 9.13
CA THR A 99 -11.94 -0.03 10.27
C THR A 99 -11.87 0.74 11.54
N LYS A 100 -11.97 0.21 11.46
CA LYS A 100 -11.74 0.30 12.26
C LYS A 100 -11.25 0.05 13.08
N ASN A 101 -11.28 0.37 13.00
CA ASN A 101 -10.83 0.21 13.76
C ASN A 101 -10.87 0.14 14.42
N ARG A 102 -11.05 0.35 14.49
CA ARG A 102 -11.15 0.44 15.23
C ARG A 102 -11.66 0.19 15.75
N ARG A 103 -11.80 0.54 15.86
CA ARG A 103 -12.22 0.40 16.63
C ARG A 103 -12.69 0.19 16.95
N LYS A 104 -12.78 0.51 17.17
CA LYS A 104 -13.19 0.39 17.85
C LYS A 104 -13.62 0.25 18.20
N VAL A 105 -13.66 0.67 18.33
CA VAL A 105 -14.10 0.59 19.08
C VAL A 105 -14.48 0.45 19.48
N ASN A 106 -14.56 0.80 19.72
CA ASN A 106 -14.88 0.65 20.48
C ASN A 106 -15.23 0.49 20.87
N THR A 107 -15.30 0.72 21.03
CA THR A 107 -15.53 0.56 21.72
C THR A 107 -15.73 0.43 22.15
N ASN A 108 -15.87 0.70 22.49
CA ASN A 108 -15.97 0.56 23.22
C ASN A 108 -16.21 0.35 23.53
N GLU A 109 -16.12 0.58 23.62
CA GLU A 109 -16.25 0.44 24.25
C GLU A 109 -16.64 0.19 24.47
N HIS A 110 -16.86 0.46 24.75
CA HIS A 110 -17.16 0.30 25.36
C HIS A 110 -17.59 0.14 25.53
N ASP A 111 -17.64 0.50 25.50
CA ASP A 111 -18.00 0.43 26.11
C ASP A 111 -18.17 0.17 26.37
#